data_8b0bf332a67e3f927f2f8b51319a5fa9
#
_entry.id   8b0bf332a67e3f927f2f8b51319a5fa9
#
_cell.length_a   1.000
_cell.length_b   1.000
_cell.length_c   1.000
_cell.angle_alpha   90.00
_cell.angle_beta   90.00
_cell.angle_gamma   90.00
#
_symmetry.space_group_name_H-M   'P 1'
#
loop_
_entity.id
_entity.type
_entity.pdbx_description
1 polymer ?
#
loop_
_entity_poly.entity_id
_entity_poly.type
_entity_poly.pdbx_seq_one_letter_code
_entity_poly.pdbx_strand_id
1 'polypeptide(L)'
;MTWGADFPNPLPAETIPKVETLPQKYPSGWAFLNYAGDRIELRNVGSDSREVKGQLPAHDSATLLVGDQRPELYVVDTVWARGTRGQRTDFITIYDKQTFNPVGEIVLPGGKRALITAMEGLTAFTDEQRMELVFNFTPASSVTVVDLVNRRVLGDIEIPGCSLVYPSGKRGFSTLCGSGSLLTIHLDANGAVAGRTESKAFNPLDTDPLFTGSTLVGGVRYFPSLHGRVQPLDMRGDEVKILPDWPLLSPADAAGEWRPSGWQLVAGDEKSLYVLMQPEAHEGTHKDPATEVWVYNVTTKSRVKRIRLARPGSSISLTHTVEPLLLVQAGERLDVYGAADGGLIRSLDLPGFHTRMQIETLR
;
A
#
# COMPACT_ATOMS: atom_id res chain seq x y z
N MET A 1 18.49 -21.03 49.25
CA MET A 1 19.14 -19.99 48.39
C MET A 1 18.05 -19.05 47.97
N THR A 2 17.96 -17.93 48.64
CA THR A 2 16.99 -16.87 48.34
C THR A 2 17.55 -16.00 47.20
N TRP A 3 16.93 -16.04 46.08
CA TRP A 3 17.24 -15.12 44.96
C TRP A 3 16.54 -13.77 45.27
N GLY A 4 17.22 -12.93 45.99
CA GLY A 4 16.85 -11.54 46.17
C GLY A 4 17.85 -10.72 45.34
N ALA A 5 17.54 -10.47 44.09
CA ALA A 5 18.18 -9.39 43.36
C ALA A 5 17.53 -8.08 43.83
N ASP A 6 18.23 -7.33 44.66
CA ASP A 6 17.89 -5.91 44.90
C ASP A 6 18.11 -5.16 43.58
N PHE A 7 17.00 -4.90 42.87
CA PHE A 7 17.03 -3.96 41.77
C PHE A 7 17.15 -2.55 42.35
N PRO A 8 18.22 -1.80 42.07
CA PRO A 8 18.47 -0.50 42.68
C PRO A 8 17.46 0.61 42.31
N ASN A 9 16.59 0.33 41.35
CA ASN A 9 15.46 1.18 41.00
C ASN A 9 14.22 0.30 40.82
N PRO A 10 13.16 0.44 41.64
CA PRO A 10 11.90 -0.22 41.34
C PRO A 10 11.41 0.23 39.97
N LEU A 11 11.00 -0.72 39.14
CA LEU A 11 10.31 -0.39 37.89
C LEU A 11 9.15 0.57 38.19
N PRO A 12 8.95 1.61 37.36
CA PRO A 12 7.79 2.48 37.54
C PRO A 12 6.52 1.60 37.51
N ALA A 13 5.57 1.92 38.39
CA ALA A 13 4.29 1.22 38.42
C ALA A 13 3.66 1.33 37.01
N GLU A 14 3.30 0.19 36.44
CA GLU A 14 2.55 0.19 35.19
C GLU A 14 1.24 0.94 35.41
N THR A 15 0.98 1.92 34.56
CA THR A 15 -0.33 2.57 34.53
C THR A 15 -1.35 1.53 34.07
N ILE A 16 -2.50 1.47 34.77
CA ILE A 16 -3.59 0.56 34.37
C ILE A 16 -3.93 0.83 32.92
N PRO A 17 -3.89 -0.18 32.04
CA PRO A 17 -4.22 0.00 30.63
C PRO A 17 -5.62 0.62 30.51
N LYS A 18 -5.74 1.75 29.85
CA LYS A 18 -7.05 2.33 29.54
C LYS A 18 -7.55 1.69 28.25
N VAL A 19 -8.74 1.14 28.31
CA VAL A 19 -9.48 0.78 27.10
C VAL A 19 -10.10 2.08 26.57
N GLU A 20 -9.60 2.55 25.45
CA GLU A 20 -10.12 3.76 24.79
C GLU A 20 -10.93 3.36 23.56
N THR A 21 -12.04 4.04 23.35
CA THR A 21 -12.77 3.96 22.08
C THR A 21 -12.17 4.96 21.12
N LEU A 22 -11.71 4.47 19.97
CA LEU A 22 -11.12 5.32 18.93
C LEU A 22 -12.20 6.16 18.23
N PRO A 23 -11.84 7.31 17.64
CA PRO A 23 -12.78 8.10 16.86
C PRO A 23 -13.22 7.35 15.60
N GLN A 24 -14.47 7.52 15.18
CA GLN A 24 -15.01 6.93 13.94
C GLN A 24 -14.22 7.35 12.69
N LYS A 25 -13.80 8.62 12.64
CA LYS A 25 -12.88 9.15 11.66
C LYS A 25 -11.53 9.38 12.32
N TYR A 26 -10.53 8.64 11.88
CA TYR A 26 -9.18 8.80 12.41
C TYR A 26 -8.56 10.13 11.97
N PRO A 27 -7.74 10.75 12.84
CA PRO A 27 -6.95 11.92 12.45
C PRO A 27 -6.02 11.60 11.27
N SER A 28 -5.86 12.51 10.34
CA SER A 28 -4.98 12.37 9.17
C SER A 28 -3.48 12.30 9.52
N GLY A 29 -3.10 12.59 10.76
CA GLY A 29 -1.76 12.37 11.30
C GLY A 29 -1.52 10.94 11.82
N TRP A 30 -2.48 10.02 11.63
CA TRP A 30 -2.31 8.60 11.97
C TRP A 30 -2.05 7.79 10.72
N ALA A 31 -1.42 6.64 10.86
CA ALA A 31 -1.16 5.72 9.77
C ALA A 31 -1.21 4.27 10.26
N PHE A 32 -1.67 3.37 9.39
CA PHE A 32 -1.50 1.93 9.59
C PHE A 32 -0.16 1.48 9.04
N LEU A 33 0.55 0.70 9.84
CA LEU A 33 1.82 0.07 9.50
C LEU A 33 1.61 -1.43 9.45
N ASN A 34 1.66 -2.00 8.24
CA ASN A 34 1.55 -3.45 8.04
C ASN A 34 2.96 -4.05 8.01
N TYR A 35 3.31 -4.78 9.05
CA TYR A 35 4.66 -5.33 9.27
C TYR A 35 4.94 -6.63 8.51
N ALA A 36 4.01 -7.09 7.69
CA ALA A 36 4.16 -8.33 6.93
C ALA A 36 4.64 -9.52 7.80
N GLY A 37 3.70 -10.18 8.46
CA GLY A 37 3.97 -11.43 9.17
C GLY A 37 3.69 -11.45 10.65
N ASP A 38 3.29 -10.34 11.24
CA ASP A 38 3.04 -10.27 12.69
C ASP A 38 1.73 -9.55 12.99
N ARG A 39 1.59 -8.31 12.54
CA ARG A 39 0.46 -7.46 12.86
C ARG A 39 0.38 -6.24 11.97
N ILE A 40 -0.75 -5.57 12.06
CA ILE A 40 -0.96 -4.22 11.53
C ILE A 40 -1.19 -3.29 12.72
N GLU A 41 -0.35 -2.26 12.86
CA GLU A 41 -0.47 -1.26 13.93
C GLU A 41 -1.06 0.04 13.40
N LEU A 42 -2.01 0.62 14.12
CA LEU A 42 -2.41 2.02 13.95
C LEU A 42 -1.56 2.89 14.87
N ARG A 43 -0.84 3.85 14.30
CA ARG A 43 0.03 4.78 15.04
C ARG A 43 -0.31 6.23 14.78
N ASN A 44 -0.14 7.05 15.80
CA ASN A 44 -0.02 8.49 15.66
C ASN A 44 1.41 8.83 15.24
N VAL A 45 1.64 9.03 13.92
CA VAL A 45 2.95 9.37 13.38
C VAL A 45 3.29 10.85 13.53
N GLY A 46 2.32 11.66 13.94
CA GLY A 46 2.52 13.07 14.32
C GLY A 46 3.10 13.25 15.73
N SER A 47 3.09 12.21 16.59
CA SER A 47 3.63 12.26 17.94
C SER A 47 5.15 12.10 17.97
N ASP A 48 5.81 12.72 18.96
CA ASP A 48 7.24 12.58 19.20
C ASP A 48 7.62 11.28 19.93
N SER A 49 6.62 10.53 20.41
CA SER A 49 6.78 9.26 21.08
C SER A 49 6.13 8.12 20.29
N ARG A 50 6.51 6.87 20.63
CA ARG A 50 5.80 5.69 20.12
C ARG A 50 4.39 5.66 20.67
N GLU A 51 3.43 6.08 19.88
CA GLU A 51 2.03 6.12 20.25
C GLU A 51 1.23 5.15 19.36
N VAL A 52 1.12 3.90 19.82
CA VAL A 52 0.28 2.87 19.21
C VAL A 52 -1.15 3.05 19.67
N LYS A 53 -2.07 3.22 18.74
CA LYS A 53 -3.51 3.40 19.00
C LYS A 53 -4.27 2.09 18.98
N GLY A 54 -3.76 1.08 18.28
CA GLY A 54 -4.36 -0.24 18.23
C GLY A 54 -3.56 -1.19 17.35
N GLN A 55 -3.89 -2.47 17.42
CA GLN A 55 -3.24 -3.53 16.65
C GLN A 55 -4.28 -4.51 16.13
N LEU A 56 -4.10 -4.95 14.89
CA LEU A 56 -4.86 -6.02 14.27
C LEU A 56 -3.92 -7.21 14.02
N PRO A 57 -4.34 -8.44 14.34
CA PRO A 57 -3.57 -9.63 13.97
C PRO A 57 -3.52 -9.76 12.46
N ALA A 58 -2.37 -10.17 11.93
CA ALA A 58 -2.14 -10.34 10.51
C ALA A 58 -1.04 -11.36 10.26
N HIS A 59 -1.16 -12.12 9.16
CA HIS A 59 -0.10 -13.01 8.67
C HIS A 59 0.72 -12.31 7.57
N ASP A 60 1.77 -12.96 7.08
CA ASP A 60 2.74 -12.43 6.10
C ASP A 60 2.11 -11.79 4.86
N SER A 61 1.00 -12.34 4.41
CA SER A 61 0.31 -11.87 3.20
C SER A 61 -0.98 -11.11 3.49
N ALA A 62 -1.25 -10.77 4.75
CA ALA A 62 -2.44 -10.02 5.11
C ALA A 62 -2.42 -8.62 4.48
N THR A 63 -3.56 -8.19 3.95
CA THR A 63 -3.74 -6.85 3.40
C THR A 63 -4.86 -6.14 4.13
N LEU A 64 -4.72 -4.82 4.32
CA LEU A 64 -5.69 -3.98 4.99
C LEU A 64 -6.35 -3.02 4.01
N LEU A 65 -7.67 -2.92 4.07
CA LEU A 65 -8.41 -1.82 3.48
C LEU A 65 -9.06 -0.94 4.56
N VAL A 66 -8.82 0.36 4.43
CA VAL A 66 -9.38 1.39 5.30
C VAL A 66 -10.19 2.35 4.44
N GLY A 67 -11.52 2.28 4.55
CA GLY A 67 -12.41 3.21 3.85
C GLY A 67 -12.74 4.43 4.70
N ASP A 68 -12.91 5.58 4.08
CA ASP A 68 -13.41 6.81 4.73
C ASP A 68 -14.94 6.82 4.86
N GLN A 69 -15.64 6.07 4.00
CA GLN A 69 -17.11 5.96 3.96
C GLN A 69 -17.64 4.75 4.73
N ARG A 70 -16.76 3.90 5.29
CA ARG A 70 -17.14 2.69 6.02
C ARG A 70 -16.79 2.79 7.49
N PRO A 71 -17.66 2.30 8.39
CA PRO A 71 -17.37 2.25 9.84
C PRO A 71 -16.44 1.10 10.23
N GLU A 72 -15.98 0.32 9.26
CA GLU A 72 -15.26 -0.94 9.45
C GLU A 72 -13.89 -0.88 8.78
N LEU A 73 -12.98 -1.75 9.26
CA LEU A 73 -11.72 -2.11 8.63
C LEU A 73 -11.85 -3.52 8.05
N TYR A 74 -11.17 -3.79 6.96
CA TYR A 74 -11.21 -5.09 6.29
C TYR A 74 -9.79 -5.64 6.19
N VAL A 75 -9.55 -6.80 6.79
CA VAL A 75 -8.27 -7.50 6.71
C VAL A 75 -8.47 -8.78 5.91
N VAL A 76 -7.88 -8.83 4.73
CA VAL A 76 -7.87 -10.05 3.90
C VAL A 76 -6.68 -10.89 4.29
N ASP A 77 -6.92 -12.11 4.72
CA ASP A 77 -5.87 -12.98 5.24
C ASP A 77 -6.08 -14.44 4.83
N THR A 78 -5.13 -15.30 5.18
CA THR A 78 -5.12 -16.73 4.88
C THR A 78 -4.58 -17.51 6.07
N VAL A 79 -5.29 -18.56 6.45
CA VAL A 79 -4.86 -19.49 7.51
C VAL A 79 -4.90 -20.93 7.01
N TRP A 80 -4.14 -21.80 7.68
CA TRP A 80 -4.16 -23.23 7.48
C TRP A 80 -4.49 -23.95 8.78
N ALA A 81 -5.27 -25.00 8.70
CA ALA A 81 -5.72 -25.76 9.85
C ALA A 81 -4.60 -26.30 10.76
N ARG A 82 -3.36 -26.36 10.26
CA ARG A 82 -2.18 -26.87 10.98
C ARG A 82 -0.97 -25.95 10.80
N GLY A 83 -1.12 -24.66 11.11
CA GLY A 83 -0.07 -23.65 10.95
C GLY A 83 0.21 -23.32 9.49
N THR A 84 1.16 -24.02 8.85
CA THR A 84 1.53 -23.81 7.44
C THR A 84 0.99 -24.88 6.49
N ARG A 85 0.14 -25.79 6.95
CA ARG A 85 -0.35 -26.97 6.21
C ARG A 85 -1.80 -27.33 6.57
N GLY A 86 -2.38 -28.17 5.76
CA GLY A 86 -3.75 -28.67 5.93
C GLY A 86 -4.72 -27.88 5.08
N GLN A 87 -5.96 -27.85 5.50
CA GLN A 87 -6.99 -27.09 4.81
C GLN A 87 -6.65 -25.59 4.89
N ARG A 88 -6.60 -24.96 3.72
CA ARG A 88 -6.42 -23.50 3.57
C ARG A 88 -7.78 -22.83 3.60
N THR A 89 -7.85 -21.70 4.31
CA THR A 89 -9.01 -20.81 4.32
C THR A 89 -8.53 -19.39 4.04
N ASP A 90 -9.04 -18.80 2.96
CA ASP A 90 -8.89 -17.38 2.65
C ASP A 90 -10.15 -16.67 3.13
N PHE A 91 -10.00 -15.50 3.76
CA PHE A 91 -11.14 -14.80 4.35
C PHE A 91 -10.85 -13.29 4.50
N ILE A 92 -11.92 -12.54 4.69
CA ILE A 92 -11.89 -11.14 5.08
C ILE A 92 -12.43 -11.05 6.50
N THR A 93 -11.61 -10.62 7.45
CA THR A 93 -12.10 -10.25 8.78
C THR A 93 -12.54 -8.80 8.77
N ILE A 94 -13.72 -8.55 9.26
CA ILE A 94 -14.32 -7.21 9.37
C ILE A 94 -14.17 -6.77 10.84
N TYR A 95 -13.48 -5.65 11.05
CA TYR A 95 -13.26 -5.06 12.36
C TYR A 95 -14.03 -3.75 12.51
N ASP A 96 -14.60 -3.53 13.67
CA ASP A 96 -15.11 -2.22 14.06
C ASP A 96 -13.96 -1.23 14.23
N LYS A 97 -14.05 -0.06 13.60
CA LYS A 97 -12.99 0.96 13.64
C LYS A 97 -12.70 1.52 15.02
N GLN A 98 -13.70 1.59 15.87
CA GLN A 98 -13.58 2.26 17.17
C GLN A 98 -13.00 1.35 18.25
N THR A 99 -13.24 0.05 18.14
CA THR A 99 -12.89 -0.93 19.17
C THR A 99 -11.86 -1.96 18.72
N PHE A 100 -11.63 -2.10 17.42
CA PHE A 100 -10.83 -3.15 16.79
C PHE A 100 -11.36 -4.58 17.09
N ASN A 101 -12.60 -4.68 17.57
CA ASN A 101 -13.24 -5.99 17.72
C ASN A 101 -13.65 -6.54 16.35
N PRO A 102 -13.48 -7.85 16.10
CA PRO A 102 -14.03 -8.48 14.90
C PRO A 102 -15.57 -8.49 15.00
N VAL A 103 -16.22 -7.99 13.96
CA VAL A 103 -17.69 -7.89 13.86
C VAL A 103 -18.27 -8.73 12.73
N GLY A 104 -17.41 -9.44 12.01
CA GLY A 104 -17.83 -10.36 10.96
C GLY A 104 -16.64 -10.95 10.21
N GLU A 105 -16.97 -11.96 9.40
CA GLU A 105 -16.03 -12.64 8.52
C GLU A 105 -16.72 -12.99 7.20
N ILE A 106 -15.97 -12.92 6.10
CA ILE A 106 -16.40 -13.37 4.78
C ILE A 106 -15.39 -14.39 4.28
N VAL A 107 -15.78 -15.66 4.19
CA VAL A 107 -14.90 -16.71 3.63
C VAL A 107 -14.83 -16.56 2.13
N LEU A 108 -13.59 -16.52 1.59
CA LEU A 108 -13.31 -16.48 0.16
C LEU A 108 -13.17 -17.91 -0.37
N PRO A 109 -13.88 -18.27 -1.46
CA PRO A 109 -13.93 -19.65 -1.91
C PRO A 109 -12.63 -20.07 -2.63
N GLY A 110 -12.28 -21.35 -2.49
CA GLY A 110 -11.34 -22.05 -3.37
C GLY A 110 -9.87 -21.91 -3.07
N GLY A 111 -9.45 -21.19 -2.00
CA GLY A 111 -8.03 -21.06 -1.66
C GLY A 111 -7.18 -20.42 -2.76
N LYS A 112 -7.71 -19.39 -3.42
CA LYS A 112 -7.16 -18.80 -4.65
C LYS A 112 -6.30 -17.55 -4.42
N ARG A 113 -6.48 -16.89 -3.27
CA ARG A 113 -5.85 -15.60 -2.96
C ARG A 113 -4.35 -15.63 -3.20
N ALA A 114 -3.80 -14.55 -3.73
CA ALA A 114 -2.36 -14.39 -3.89
C ALA A 114 -1.67 -14.27 -2.52
N LEU A 115 -0.74 -15.19 -2.24
CA LEU A 115 0.05 -15.21 -1.01
C LEU A 115 1.37 -14.45 -1.25
N ILE A 116 1.24 -13.15 -1.36
CA ILE A 116 2.36 -12.22 -1.57
C ILE A 116 2.38 -11.27 -0.39
N THR A 117 3.56 -10.84 0.04
CA THR A 117 3.70 -9.78 1.05
C THR A 117 2.86 -8.57 0.69
N ALA A 118 2.21 -7.96 1.67
CA ALA A 118 1.29 -6.84 1.48
C ALA A 118 1.87 -5.77 0.55
N MET A 119 1.11 -5.46 -0.48
CA MET A 119 1.43 -4.43 -1.47
C MET A 119 0.15 -3.90 -2.13
N GLU A 120 0.25 -2.75 -2.77
CA GLU A 120 -0.85 -2.17 -3.52
C GLU A 120 -1.35 -3.11 -4.62
N GLY A 121 -2.65 -3.14 -4.83
CA GLY A 121 -3.29 -3.92 -5.89
C GLY A 121 -3.63 -5.36 -5.52
N LEU A 122 -3.25 -5.85 -4.34
CA LEU A 122 -3.73 -7.17 -3.87
C LEU A 122 -5.19 -7.13 -3.46
N THR A 123 -5.64 -5.97 -2.97
CA THR A 123 -7.04 -5.71 -2.65
C THR A 123 -7.35 -4.24 -2.90
N ALA A 124 -8.60 -3.92 -3.24
CA ALA A 124 -9.02 -2.56 -3.48
C ALA A 124 -10.54 -2.39 -3.31
N PHE A 125 -10.97 -1.20 -2.93
CA PHE A 125 -12.38 -0.83 -2.98
C PHE A 125 -12.81 -0.42 -4.40
N THR A 126 -14.07 -0.68 -4.72
CA THR A 126 -14.76 -0.12 -5.89
C THR A 126 -16.22 0.21 -5.51
N ASP A 127 -16.99 0.85 -6.40
CA ASP A 127 -18.40 1.21 -6.18
C ASP A 127 -18.62 1.99 -4.87
N GLU A 128 -17.88 3.10 -4.69
CA GLU A 128 -17.99 3.94 -3.49
C GLU A 128 -17.80 3.14 -2.18
N GLN A 129 -16.83 2.22 -2.19
CA GLN A 129 -16.47 1.32 -1.08
C GLN A 129 -17.60 0.33 -0.68
N ARG A 130 -18.55 0.07 -1.58
CA ARG A 130 -19.58 -0.97 -1.38
C ARG A 130 -19.07 -2.36 -1.72
N MET A 131 -18.09 -2.44 -2.60
CA MET A 131 -17.48 -3.68 -3.03
C MET A 131 -15.98 -3.68 -2.77
N GLU A 132 -15.46 -4.84 -2.44
CA GLU A 132 -14.03 -5.13 -2.36
C GLU A 132 -13.65 -6.08 -3.48
N LEU A 133 -12.48 -5.83 -4.06
CA LEU A 133 -11.83 -6.65 -5.08
C LEU A 133 -10.64 -7.34 -4.44
N VAL A 134 -10.54 -8.65 -4.53
CA VAL A 134 -9.41 -9.43 -3.99
C VAL A 134 -8.72 -10.15 -5.14
N PHE A 135 -7.43 -9.86 -5.34
CA PHE A 135 -6.63 -10.50 -6.37
C PHE A 135 -6.25 -11.93 -5.99
N ASN A 136 -6.45 -12.85 -6.92
CA ASN A 136 -6.13 -14.27 -6.83
C ASN A 136 -5.06 -14.65 -7.85
N PHE A 137 -4.24 -15.63 -7.49
CA PHE A 137 -3.15 -16.09 -8.34
C PHE A 137 -3.18 -17.61 -8.64
N THR A 138 -4.04 -18.35 -7.96
CA THR A 138 -4.08 -19.81 -8.05
C THR A 138 -5.49 -20.31 -8.40
N PRO A 139 -5.65 -21.25 -9.35
CA PRO A 139 -4.64 -21.80 -10.27
C PRO A 139 -4.31 -20.86 -11.44
N ALA A 140 -5.10 -19.83 -11.64
CA ALA A 140 -4.92 -18.78 -12.62
C ALA A 140 -5.28 -17.41 -12.02
N SER A 141 -4.80 -16.32 -12.61
CA SER A 141 -5.12 -14.97 -12.15
C SER A 141 -6.62 -14.70 -12.29
N SER A 142 -7.24 -14.29 -11.19
CA SER A 142 -8.63 -13.87 -11.12
C SER A 142 -8.84 -12.80 -10.05
N VAL A 143 -10.03 -12.22 -10.01
CA VAL A 143 -10.43 -11.25 -8.99
C VAL A 143 -11.74 -11.70 -8.36
N THR A 144 -11.73 -11.93 -7.06
CA THR A 144 -12.97 -12.16 -6.30
C THR A 144 -13.62 -10.83 -6.01
N VAL A 145 -14.89 -10.69 -6.35
CA VAL A 145 -15.73 -9.53 -6.08
C VAL A 145 -16.57 -9.80 -4.84
N VAL A 146 -16.49 -8.93 -3.84
CA VAL A 146 -17.16 -9.08 -2.55
C VAL A 146 -18.09 -7.90 -2.29
N ASP A 147 -19.33 -8.18 -1.95
CA ASP A 147 -20.31 -7.20 -1.45
C ASP A 147 -20.09 -7.00 0.05
N LEU A 148 -19.54 -5.87 0.43
CA LEU A 148 -19.27 -5.53 1.83
C LEU A 148 -20.52 -5.13 2.61
N VAL A 149 -21.57 -4.69 1.92
CA VAL A 149 -22.84 -4.31 2.56
C VAL A 149 -23.59 -5.54 3.03
N ASN A 150 -23.69 -6.56 2.17
CA ASN A 150 -24.36 -7.81 2.47
C ASN A 150 -23.41 -8.92 2.95
N ARG A 151 -22.11 -8.60 3.07
CA ARG A 151 -21.05 -9.50 3.56
C ARG A 151 -21.02 -10.84 2.85
N ARG A 152 -20.96 -10.81 1.52
CA ARG A 152 -20.97 -12.03 0.69
C ARG A 152 -20.10 -11.89 -0.55
N VAL A 153 -19.57 -13.01 -1.01
CA VAL A 153 -18.89 -13.10 -2.30
C VAL A 153 -19.95 -13.03 -3.41
N LEU A 154 -19.69 -12.18 -4.42
CA LEU A 154 -20.55 -12.06 -5.60
C LEU A 154 -20.09 -12.98 -6.73
N GLY A 155 -18.78 -13.19 -6.90
CA GLY A 155 -18.22 -14.05 -7.92
C GLY A 155 -16.73 -13.86 -8.12
N ASP A 156 -16.16 -14.63 -9.04
CA ASP A 156 -14.78 -14.52 -9.50
C ASP A 156 -14.76 -14.09 -10.96
N ILE A 157 -13.82 -13.20 -11.28
CA ILE A 157 -13.59 -12.70 -12.64
C ILE A 157 -12.21 -13.14 -13.09
N GLU A 158 -12.14 -13.97 -14.11
CA GLU A 158 -10.87 -14.40 -14.69
C GLU A 158 -10.17 -13.25 -15.44
N ILE A 159 -8.88 -13.10 -15.17
CA ILE A 159 -7.98 -12.11 -15.79
C ILE A 159 -6.67 -12.78 -16.21
N PRO A 160 -6.71 -13.83 -17.06
CA PRO A 160 -5.54 -14.63 -17.38
C PRO A 160 -4.43 -13.76 -17.98
N GLY A 161 -3.19 -13.94 -17.47
CA GLY A 161 -2.02 -13.16 -17.93
C GLY A 161 -1.95 -11.73 -17.41
N CYS A 162 -2.91 -11.29 -16.57
CA CYS A 162 -2.89 -9.99 -15.94
C CYS A 162 -2.76 -10.10 -14.42
N SER A 163 -2.38 -9.03 -13.74
CA SER A 163 -2.13 -9.05 -12.30
C SER A 163 -2.49 -7.73 -11.61
N LEU A 164 -2.89 -7.88 -10.33
CA LEU A 164 -3.25 -6.82 -9.42
C LEU A 164 -4.50 -6.04 -9.85
N VAL A 165 -5.08 -5.28 -8.93
CA VAL A 165 -6.32 -4.55 -9.17
C VAL A 165 -6.13 -3.06 -8.85
N TYR A 166 -6.49 -2.21 -9.78
CA TYR A 166 -6.47 -0.76 -9.64
C TYR A 166 -7.88 -0.24 -9.93
N PRO A 167 -8.58 0.33 -8.94
CA PRO A 167 -9.94 0.83 -9.16
C PRO A 167 -10.00 1.81 -10.33
N SER A 168 -10.99 1.65 -11.19
CA SER A 168 -11.23 2.52 -12.33
C SER A 168 -12.71 2.73 -12.58
N GLY A 169 -13.07 3.93 -13.04
CA GLY A 169 -14.45 4.34 -13.21
C GLY A 169 -15.24 4.35 -11.89
N LYS A 170 -16.55 4.43 -12.02
CA LYS A 170 -17.45 4.38 -10.86
C LYS A 170 -17.47 2.99 -10.23
N ARG A 171 -17.47 1.95 -11.06
CA ARG A 171 -17.58 0.55 -10.64
C ARG A 171 -16.78 -0.32 -11.58
N GLY A 172 -15.60 -0.71 -11.15
CA GLY A 172 -14.71 -1.53 -11.94
C GLY A 172 -13.26 -1.43 -11.49
N PHE A 173 -12.40 -2.04 -12.28
CA PHE A 173 -10.96 -2.05 -12.05
C PHE A 173 -10.19 -2.23 -13.35
N SER A 174 -8.93 -1.84 -13.31
CA SER A 174 -7.97 -2.16 -14.35
C SER A 174 -6.87 -3.04 -13.79
N THR A 175 -6.19 -3.79 -14.66
CA THR A 175 -5.11 -4.71 -14.31
C THR A 175 -4.03 -4.66 -15.37
N LEU A 176 -2.75 -4.74 -14.95
CA LEU A 176 -1.60 -4.75 -15.85
C LEU A 176 -1.38 -6.16 -16.41
N CYS A 177 -1.22 -6.29 -17.71
CA CYS A 177 -1.09 -7.56 -18.39
C CYS A 177 0.32 -7.84 -18.87
N GLY A 178 0.70 -9.13 -18.95
CA GLY A 178 1.96 -9.61 -19.48
C GLY A 178 2.18 -9.33 -20.99
N SER A 179 1.13 -8.89 -21.70
CA SER A 179 1.21 -8.33 -23.06
C SER A 179 1.73 -6.89 -23.09
N GLY A 180 1.91 -6.25 -21.93
CA GLY A 180 2.20 -4.83 -21.84
C GLY A 180 0.96 -3.93 -21.99
N SER A 181 -0.24 -4.51 -22.08
CA SER A 181 -1.53 -3.80 -22.15
C SER A 181 -2.14 -3.57 -20.76
N LEU A 182 -3.23 -2.83 -20.71
CA LEU A 182 -4.11 -2.66 -19.56
C LEU A 182 -5.47 -3.27 -19.90
N LEU A 183 -5.91 -4.25 -19.11
CA LEU A 183 -7.26 -4.76 -19.18
C LEU A 183 -8.13 -4.02 -18.16
N THR A 184 -9.24 -3.43 -18.62
CA THR A 184 -10.23 -2.76 -17.77
C THR A 184 -11.52 -3.54 -17.75
N ILE A 185 -12.05 -3.79 -16.56
CA ILE A 185 -13.28 -4.51 -16.30
C ILE A 185 -14.30 -3.56 -15.69
N HIS A 186 -15.46 -3.45 -16.31
CA HIS A 186 -16.61 -2.74 -15.77
C HIS A 186 -17.56 -3.71 -15.10
N LEU A 187 -18.09 -3.34 -13.94
CA LEU A 187 -19.04 -4.14 -13.18
C LEU A 187 -20.43 -3.50 -13.20
N ASP A 188 -21.45 -4.33 -13.20
CA ASP A 188 -22.80 -3.89 -12.93
C ASP A 188 -23.05 -3.70 -11.41
N ALA A 189 -24.25 -3.32 -11.04
CA ALA A 189 -24.63 -3.10 -9.64
C ALA A 189 -24.61 -4.39 -8.79
N ASN A 190 -24.58 -5.55 -9.42
CA ASN A 190 -24.54 -6.85 -8.76
C ASN A 190 -23.12 -7.43 -8.72
N GLY A 191 -22.11 -6.69 -9.21
CA GLY A 191 -20.72 -7.13 -9.26
C GLY A 191 -20.40 -8.07 -10.43
N ALA A 192 -21.33 -8.27 -11.35
CA ALA A 192 -21.08 -9.04 -12.56
C ALA A 192 -20.39 -8.19 -13.63
N VAL A 193 -19.65 -8.84 -14.54
CA VAL A 193 -18.96 -8.14 -15.62
C VAL A 193 -19.98 -7.55 -16.61
N ALA A 194 -20.01 -6.22 -16.69
CA ALA A 194 -20.80 -5.46 -17.67
C ALA A 194 -20.03 -5.15 -18.95
N GLY A 195 -18.72 -5.11 -18.89
CA GLY A 195 -17.87 -4.85 -20.06
C GLY A 195 -16.39 -5.12 -19.79
N ARG A 196 -15.65 -5.36 -20.87
CA ARG A 196 -14.19 -5.52 -20.87
C ARG A 196 -13.58 -4.68 -21.97
N THR A 197 -12.50 -3.99 -21.66
CA THR A 197 -11.74 -3.22 -22.65
C THR A 197 -10.26 -3.48 -22.44
N GLU A 198 -9.52 -3.74 -23.49
CA GLU A 198 -8.07 -3.91 -23.43
C GLU A 198 -7.39 -2.84 -24.29
N SER A 199 -6.40 -2.17 -23.71
CA SER A 199 -5.61 -1.17 -24.42
C SER A 199 -4.62 -1.81 -25.38
N LYS A 200 -4.02 -0.99 -26.27
CA LYS A 200 -2.76 -1.37 -26.91
C LYS A 200 -1.66 -1.48 -25.87
N ALA A 201 -0.61 -2.26 -26.19
CA ALA A 201 0.58 -2.34 -25.34
C ALA A 201 1.25 -0.97 -25.22
N PHE A 202 1.55 -0.57 -23.97
CA PHE A 202 2.25 0.69 -23.64
C PHE A 202 3.34 0.49 -22.58
N ASN A 203 3.35 -0.67 -21.91
CA ASN A 203 4.32 -1.04 -20.91
C ASN A 203 5.36 -1.98 -21.55
N PRO A 204 6.57 -1.50 -21.84
CA PRO A 204 7.61 -2.30 -22.53
C PRO A 204 8.32 -3.21 -21.53
N LEU A 205 7.71 -4.34 -21.21
CA LEU A 205 8.12 -5.28 -20.14
C LEU A 205 9.56 -5.76 -20.24
N ASP A 206 10.06 -5.95 -21.47
CA ASP A 206 11.41 -6.48 -21.70
C ASP A 206 12.53 -5.42 -21.55
N THR A 207 12.19 -4.14 -21.66
CA THR A 207 13.20 -3.07 -21.70
C THR A 207 13.05 -2.06 -20.56
N ASP A 208 11.84 -1.67 -20.20
CA ASP A 208 11.59 -0.70 -19.12
C ASP A 208 10.23 -0.93 -18.46
N PRO A 209 10.05 -2.06 -17.76
CA PRO A 209 8.79 -2.41 -17.14
C PRO A 209 8.35 -1.39 -16.07
N LEU A 210 7.05 -1.16 -15.98
CA LEU A 210 6.47 -0.40 -14.89
C LEU A 210 6.57 -1.20 -13.58
N PHE A 211 6.87 -0.52 -12.48
CA PHE A 211 6.58 -1.05 -11.16
C PHE A 211 5.08 -1.25 -11.00
N THR A 212 4.70 -2.25 -10.22
CA THR A 212 3.30 -2.46 -9.86
C THR A 212 2.83 -1.52 -8.75
N GLY A 213 3.75 -0.97 -7.95
CA GLY A 213 3.48 0.09 -7.00
C GLY A 213 3.19 1.41 -7.70
N SER A 214 2.13 2.09 -7.30
CA SER A 214 1.65 3.32 -7.90
C SER A 214 1.11 4.28 -6.85
N THR A 215 0.76 5.50 -7.24
CA THR A 215 0.09 6.44 -6.35
C THR A 215 -0.88 7.33 -7.12
N LEU A 216 -1.87 7.88 -6.42
CA LEU A 216 -2.80 8.86 -6.96
C LEU A 216 -2.30 10.28 -6.67
N VAL A 217 -2.20 11.10 -7.73
CA VAL A 217 -1.92 12.53 -7.64
C VAL A 217 -2.97 13.28 -8.45
N GLY A 218 -3.76 14.12 -7.80
CA GLY A 218 -4.84 14.84 -8.48
C GLY A 218 -5.87 13.94 -9.19
N GLY A 219 -6.07 12.71 -8.69
CA GLY A 219 -6.98 11.72 -9.27
C GLY A 219 -6.43 10.94 -10.47
N VAL A 220 -5.19 11.20 -10.90
CA VAL A 220 -4.47 10.42 -11.90
C VAL A 220 -3.54 9.47 -11.20
N ARG A 221 -3.44 8.23 -11.68
CA ARG A 221 -2.55 7.20 -11.13
C ARG A 221 -1.21 7.22 -11.86
N TYR A 222 -0.12 7.23 -11.10
CA TYR A 222 1.24 7.33 -11.62
C TYR A 222 2.03 6.06 -11.30
N PHE A 223 2.57 5.43 -12.34
CA PHE A 223 3.41 4.23 -12.25
C PHE A 223 4.84 4.56 -12.66
N PRO A 224 5.83 4.54 -11.76
CA PRO A 224 7.23 4.61 -12.14
C PRO A 224 7.65 3.38 -12.94
N SER A 225 8.64 3.52 -13.83
CA SER A 225 9.28 2.41 -14.51
C SER A 225 10.67 2.11 -13.94
N LEU A 226 11.20 0.94 -14.27
CA LEU A 226 12.50 0.47 -13.80
C LEU A 226 13.65 1.42 -14.15
N HIS A 227 13.61 2.04 -15.33
CA HIS A 227 14.67 2.94 -15.80
C HIS A 227 14.34 4.42 -15.64
N GLY A 228 13.32 4.75 -14.80
CA GLY A 228 13.06 6.15 -14.43
C GLY A 228 12.22 6.94 -15.43
N ARG A 229 11.27 6.29 -16.06
CA ARG A 229 10.12 6.90 -16.72
C ARG A 229 8.94 6.83 -15.74
N VAL A 230 7.95 7.68 -15.89
CA VAL A 230 6.67 7.55 -15.17
C VAL A 230 5.50 7.56 -16.16
N GLN A 231 4.59 6.62 -15.98
CA GLN A 231 3.39 6.46 -16.80
C GLN A 231 2.16 6.90 -16.03
N PRO A 232 1.52 8.03 -16.43
CA PRO A 232 0.24 8.42 -15.85
C PRO A 232 -0.92 7.69 -16.54
N LEU A 233 -1.88 7.24 -15.72
CA LEU A 233 -3.15 6.65 -16.18
C LEU A 233 -4.32 7.41 -15.53
N ASP A 234 -5.18 8.04 -16.33
CA ASP A 234 -6.41 8.63 -15.82
C ASP A 234 -7.51 7.56 -15.78
N MET A 235 -7.77 7.06 -14.59
CA MET A 235 -8.72 5.97 -14.31
C MET A 235 -10.04 6.47 -13.71
N ARG A 236 -10.31 7.77 -13.73
CA ARG A 236 -11.51 8.36 -13.10
C ARG A 236 -12.80 8.03 -13.85
N GLY A 237 -12.74 7.93 -15.16
CA GLY A 237 -13.88 7.60 -16.02
C GLY A 237 -13.96 6.10 -16.33
N ASP A 238 -15.06 5.69 -16.93
CA ASP A 238 -15.24 4.32 -17.39
C ASP A 238 -14.22 3.94 -18.49
N GLU A 239 -13.78 4.91 -19.29
CA GLU A 239 -12.68 4.75 -20.23
C GLU A 239 -11.38 5.23 -19.60
N VAL A 240 -10.42 4.31 -19.41
CA VAL A 240 -9.08 4.66 -18.91
C VAL A 240 -8.28 5.34 -20.01
N LYS A 241 -7.69 6.50 -19.67
CA LYS A 241 -6.82 7.24 -20.60
C LYS A 241 -5.36 7.01 -20.23
N ILE A 242 -4.62 6.42 -21.15
CA ILE A 242 -3.15 6.30 -21.07
C ILE A 242 -2.58 7.65 -21.50
N LEU A 243 -2.08 8.41 -20.52
CA LEU A 243 -1.52 9.75 -20.77
C LEU A 243 -0.06 9.63 -21.21
N PRO A 244 0.50 10.63 -21.91
CA PRO A 244 1.90 10.64 -22.28
C PRO A 244 2.82 10.52 -21.06
N ASP A 245 3.70 9.53 -21.10
CA ASP A 245 4.75 9.34 -20.13
C ASP A 245 5.79 10.47 -20.16
N TRP A 246 6.62 10.52 -19.14
CA TRP A 246 7.70 11.51 -19.06
C TRP A 246 8.86 10.98 -18.19
N PRO A 247 10.12 11.45 -18.46
CA PRO A 247 11.28 10.97 -17.73
C PRO A 247 11.35 11.57 -16.31
N LEU A 248 11.70 10.74 -15.33
CA LEU A 248 12.10 11.17 -13.99
C LEU A 248 13.56 11.64 -13.98
N LEU A 249 14.39 11.10 -14.87
CA LEU A 249 15.83 11.32 -14.89
C LEU A 249 16.23 12.40 -15.89
N SER A 250 17.11 13.29 -15.49
CA SER A 250 17.91 14.09 -16.42
C SER A 250 19.04 13.23 -17.03
N PRO A 251 19.68 13.68 -18.11
CA PRO A 251 20.85 12.98 -18.66
C PRO A 251 21.99 12.76 -17.64
N ALA A 252 22.19 13.70 -16.73
CA ALA A 252 23.17 13.60 -15.65
C ALA A 252 22.78 12.55 -14.59
N ASP A 253 21.49 12.46 -14.26
CA ASP A 253 20.99 11.43 -13.34
C ASP A 253 21.13 10.03 -13.95
N ALA A 254 20.83 9.89 -15.24
CA ALA A 254 21.00 8.63 -15.96
C ALA A 254 22.47 8.19 -16.03
N ALA A 255 23.39 9.14 -16.24
CA ALA A 255 24.84 8.87 -16.21
C ALA A 255 25.34 8.48 -14.81
N GLY A 256 24.65 8.88 -13.75
CA GLY A 256 24.89 8.46 -12.37
C GLY A 256 24.12 7.19 -11.99
N GLU A 257 23.55 6.46 -12.96
CA GLU A 257 22.82 5.21 -12.78
C GLU A 257 21.71 5.28 -11.71
N TRP A 258 21.06 6.45 -11.60
CA TRP A 258 19.92 6.61 -10.70
C TRP A 258 18.70 5.84 -11.20
N ARG A 259 18.03 5.12 -10.32
CA ARG A 259 16.76 4.42 -10.64
C ARG A 259 15.78 4.47 -9.48
N PRO A 260 14.46 4.38 -9.75
CA PRO A 260 13.47 4.10 -8.73
C PRO A 260 13.75 2.75 -8.06
N SER A 261 13.60 2.69 -6.73
CA SER A 261 13.88 1.47 -5.96
C SER A 261 13.10 1.45 -4.65
N GLY A 262 12.79 0.28 -4.13
CA GLY A 262 12.10 0.09 -2.87
C GLY A 262 10.88 -0.82 -2.97
N TRP A 263 10.22 -1.03 -1.84
CA TRP A 263 9.00 -1.86 -1.77
C TRP A 263 7.74 -1.02 -2.08
N GLN A 264 7.45 -0.01 -1.28
CA GLN A 264 6.42 1.01 -1.54
C GLN A 264 7.13 2.29 -1.98
N LEU A 265 7.61 2.27 -3.23
CA LEU A 265 8.60 3.24 -3.71
C LEU A 265 8.01 4.61 -4.06
N VAL A 266 6.69 4.74 -4.08
CA VAL A 266 6.04 5.96 -4.57
C VAL A 266 4.91 6.40 -3.64
N ALA A 267 4.81 7.71 -3.43
CA ALA A 267 3.72 8.37 -2.72
C ALA A 267 3.34 9.67 -3.43
N GLY A 268 2.18 10.22 -3.13
CA GLY A 268 1.73 11.45 -3.76
C GLY A 268 0.72 12.24 -2.95
N ASP A 269 0.66 13.52 -3.23
CA ASP A 269 -0.38 14.44 -2.78
C ASP A 269 -1.23 14.92 -3.97
N GLU A 270 -1.86 16.09 -3.89
CA GLU A 270 -2.68 16.64 -4.98
C GLU A 270 -1.87 17.10 -6.21
N LYS A 271 -0.58 17.42 -6.06
CA LYS A 271 0.25 18.07 -7.08
C LYS A 271 1.62 17.44 -7.24
N SER A 272 2.08 16.69 -6.24
CA SER A 272 3.44 16.21 -6.16
C SER A 272 3.52 14.70 -6.15
N LEU A 273 4.47 14.18 -6.91
CA LEU A 273 4.86 12.78 -6.94
C LEU A 273 6.19 12.63 -6.20
N TYR A 274 6.24 11.76 -5.21
CA TYR A 274 7.42 11.42 -4.42
C TYR A 274 7.89 10.04 -4.83
N VAL A 275 9.17 9.90 -5.19
CA VAL A 275 9.73 8.62 -5.65
C VAL A 275 11.01 8.31 -4.89
N LEU A 276 11.11 7.12 -4.33
CA LEU A 276 12.37 6.59 -3.77
C LEU A 276 13.36 6.34 -4.90
N MET A 277 14.58 6.87 -4.74
CA MET A 277 15.62 6.84 -5.76
C MET A 277 16.95 6.36 -5.18
N GLN A 278 17.63 5.50 -5.95
CA GLN A 278 18.91 4.91 -5.59
C GLN A 278 19.96 5.21 -6.68
N PRO A 279 21.17 5.65 -6.33
CA PRO A 279 22.30 5.77 -7.26
C PRO A 279 22.94 4.41 -7.51
N GLU A 280 23.76 4.29 -8.55
CA GLU A 280 24.55 3.10 -8.89
C GLU A 280 23.67 1.85 -9.03
N ALA A 281 22.42 2.05 -9.47
CA ALA A 281 21.44 1.00 -9.56
C ALA A 281 21.69 0.14 -10.82
N HIS A 282 21.63 -1.15 -10.65
CA HIS A 282 21.80 -2.13 -11.71
C HIS A 282 20.69 -3.17 -11.70
N GLU A 283 20.76 -4.14 -12.58
CA GLU A 283 19.78 -5.21 -12.66
C GLU A 283 19.70 -5.98 -11.33
N GLY A 284 18.47 -6.18 -10.82
CA GLY A 284 18.22 -6.84 -9.54
C GLY A 284 18.10 -5.91 -8.32
N THR A 285 18.53 -4.64 -8.38
CA THR A 285 18.50 -3.71 -7.22
C THR A 285 17.18 -2.94 -7.05
N HIS A 286 16.17 -3.22 -7.86
CA HIS A 286 14.90 -2.48 -7.88
C HIS A 286 14.07 -2.56 -6.57
N LYS A 287 14.43 -3.45 -5.64
CA LYS A 287 13.81 -3.58 -4.31
C LYS A 287 14.73 -3.16 -3.17
N ASP A 288 15.95 -2.75 -3.49
CA ASP A 288 16.91 -2.32 -2.47
C ASP A 288 16.48 -0.99 -1.87
N PRO A 289 16.85 -0.73 -0.60
CA PRO A 289 16.54 0.53 0.05
C PRO A 289 17.19 1.71 -0.67
N ALA A 290 16.42 2.74 -0.96
CA ALA A 290 16.84 3.96 -1.65
C ALA A 290 17.46 4.98 -0.70
N THR A 291 18.34 5.83 -1.23
CA THR A 291 19.06 6.86 -0.45
C THR A 291 18.42 8.25 -0.49
N GLU A 292 17.53 8.48 -1.44
CA GLU A 292 16.84 9.76 -1.61
C GLU A 292 15.37 9.59 -1.95
N VAL A 293 14.56 10.61 -1.65
CA VAL A 293 13.23 10.80 -2.22
C VAL A 293 13.27 12.00 -3.16
N TRP A 294 12.90 11.79 -4.43
CA TRP A 294 12.78 12.86 -5.39
C TRP A 294 11.34 13.29 -5.54
N VAL A 295 11.12 14.60 -5.54
CA VAL A 295 9.78 15.19 -5.59
C VAL A 295 9.60 15.88 -6.94
N TYR A 296 8.49 15.54 -7.61
CA TYR A 296 8.13 16.08 -8.91
C TYR A 296 6.79 16.81 -8.85
N ASN A 297 6.71 17.96 -9.50
CA ASN A 297 5.42 18.56 -9.80
C ASN A 297 4.85 17.89 -11.06
N VAL A 298 3.67 17.25 -10.94
CA VAL A 298 3.09 16.49 -12.04
C VAL A 298 2.53 17.35 -13.17
N THR A 299 2.22 18.62 -12.90
CA THR A 299 1.73 19.56 -13.92
C THR A 299 2.88 20.03 -14.83
N THR A 300 4.00 20.42 -14.22
CA THR A 300 5.19 20.88 -14.96
C THR A 300 6.10 19.73 -15.39
N LYS A 301 5.84 18.50 -14.91
CA LYS A 301 6.65 17.30 -15.17
C LYS A 301 8.13 17.51 -14.83
N SER A 302 8.40 18.28 -13.79
CA SER A 302 9.76 18.67 -13.39
C SER A 302 10.05 18.29 -11.95
N ARG A 303 11.29 17.87 -11.69
CA ARG A 303 11.78 17.64 -10.34
C ARG A 303 11.94 18.97 -9.61
N VAL A 304 11.24 19.10 -8.48
CA VAL A 304 11.26 20.33 -7.66
C VAL A 304 12.14 20.19 -6.44
N LYS A 305 12.44 18.95 -6.01
CA LYS A 305 13.25 18.71 -4.80
C LYS A 305 13.93 17.34 -4.84
N ARG A 306 15.06 17.22 -4.15
CA ARG A 306 15.69 15.96 -3.73
C ARG A 306 15.80 16.00 -2.20
N ILE A 307 15.28 15.00 -1.54
CA ILE A 307 15.34 14.81 -0.09
C ILE A 307 16.32 13.68 0.17
N ARG A 308 17.49 14.01 0.73
CA ARG A 308 18.45 12.99 1.14
C ARG A 308 17.98 12.33 2.43
N LEU A 309 17.89 11.03 2.43
CA LEU A 309 17.45 10.27 3.58
C LEU A 309 18.60 10.11 4.60
N ALA A 310 18.26 10.18 5.88
CA ALA A 310 19.21 9.94 6.97
C ALA A 310 19.68 8.47 6.99
N ARG A 311 18.82 7.57 6.52
CA ARG A 311 19.05 6.13 6.35
C ARG A 311 18.37 5.67 5.08
N PRO A 312 18.90 4.64 4.37
CA PRO A 312 18.22 4.08 3.20
C PRO A 312 16.82 3.59 3.55
N GLY A 313 15.83 3.98 2.76
CA GLY A 313 14.41 3.68 2.96
C GLY A 313 13.85 2.72 1.92
N SER A 314 12.93 1.86 2.33
CA SER A 314 12.31 0.85 1.46
C SER A 314 10.84 1.15 1.13
N SER A 315 10.14 1.89 1.98
CA SER A 315 8.73 2.25 1.77
C SER A 315 8.48 3.69 2.16
N ILE A 316 7.66 4.37 1.38
CA ILE A 316 7.24 5.76 1.66
C ILE A 316 5.72 5.92 1.60
N SER A 317 5.21 6.85 2.39
CA SER A 317 3.84 7.35 2.30
C SER A 317 3.78 8.82 2.75
N LEU A 318 2.66 9.48 2.47
CA LEU A 318 2.43 10.87 2.88
C LEU A 318 1.17 10.95 3.74
N THR A 319 1.24 11.71 4.85
CA THR A 319 0.03 12.07 5.60
C THR A 319 -0.76 13.14 4.85
N HIS A 320 -2.09 13.14 5.06
CA HIS A 320 -3.00 14.11 4.44
C HIS A 320 -3.34 15.26 5.42
N THR A 321 -2.37 15.69 6.22
CA THR A 321 -2.46 16.85 7.13
C THR A 321 -2.24 18.16 6.39
N VAL A 322 -2.59 19.30 7.01
CA VAL A 322 -2.32 20.63 6.45
C VAL A 322 -0.81 20.83 6.16
N GLU A 323 0.02 20.31 7.05
CA GLU A 323 1.47 20.19 6.86
C GLU A 323 1.79 18.71 6.67
N PRO A 324 1.88 18.22 5.42
CA PRO A 324 2.10 16.80 5.16
C PRO A 324 3.45 16.32 5.69
N LEU A 325 3.43 15.12 6.26
CA LEU A 325 4.62 14.41 6.70
C LEU A 325 4.95 13.33 5.68
N LEU A 326 6.21 13.26 5.27
CA LEU A 326 6.74 12.15 4.49
C LEU A 326 7.24 11.07 5.46
N LEU A 327 6.59 9.92 5.42
CA LEU A 327 6.93 8.74 6.21
C LEU A 327 7.87 7.88 5.39
N VAL A 328 8.99 7.47 5.99
CA VAL A 328 10.00 6.61 5.35
C VAL A 328 10.33 5.45 6.27
N GLN A 329 10.01 4.24 5.85
CA GLN A 329 10.46 3.04 6.55
C GLN A 329 11.91 2.76 6.18
N ALA A 330 12.79 2.71 7.18
CA ALA A 330 14.24 2.56 7.06
C ALA A 330 14.74 1.51 8.07
N GLY A 331 14.70 0.23 7.69
CA GLY A 331 15.05 -0.88 8.59
C GLY A 331 14.14 -0.93 9.82
N GLU A 332 14.71 -0.73 11.00
CA GLU A 332 14.03 -0.73 12.31
C GLU A 332 13.43 0.64 12.68
N ARG A 333 13.35 1.56 11.74
CA ARG A 333 12.90 2.93 11.97
C ARG A 333 11.81 3.36 11.00
N LEU A 334 10.89 4.15 11.51
CA LEU A 334 10.03 5.00 10.72
C LEU A 334 10.53 6.44 10.85
N ASP A 335 11.25 6.91 9.84
CA ASP A 335 11.72 8.29 9.78
C ASP A 335 10.60 9.19 9.26
N VAL A 336 10.36 10.29 9.94
CA VAL A 336 9.32 11.27 9.63
C VAL A 336 9.97 12.57 9.19
N TYR A 337 9.72 12.96 7.95
CA TYR A 337 10.24 14.18 7.35
C TYR A 337 9.13 15.20 7.13
N GLY A 338 9.45 16.47 7.16
CA GLY A 338 8.58 17.50 6.62
C GLY A 338 8.51 17.37 5.09
N ALA A 339 7.33 17.18 4.51
CA ALA A 339 7.22 17.10 3.06
C ALA A 339 7.57 18.42 2.38
N ALA A 340 7.30 19.55 3.04
CA ALA A 340 7.54 20.88 2.51
C ALA A 340 9.02 21.24 2.42
N ASP A 341 9.83 20.96 3.43
CA ASP A 341 11.25 21.30 3.50
C ASP A 341 12.21 20.12 3.28
N GLY A 342 11.73 18.88 3.52
CA GLY A 342 12.52 17.65 3.42
C GLY A 342 13.40 17.42 4.66
N GLY A 343 13.20 18.18 5.73
CA GLY A 343 13.93 18.02 6.99
C GLY A 343 13.46 16.79 7.78
N LEU A 344 14.39 16.02 8.36
CA LEU A 344 14.05 14.97 9.31
C LEU A 344 13.53 15.60 10.60
N ILE A 345 12.27 15.31 10.93
CA ILE A 345 11.62 15.84 12.14
C ILE A 345 11.86 14.88 13.30
N ARG A 346 11.65 13.57 13.09
CA ARG A 346 11.78 12.54 14.12
C ARG A 346 12.01 11.16 13.53
N SER A 347 12.37 10.22 14.38
CA SER A 347 12.57 8.83 14.01
C SER A 347 11.94 7.95 15.09
N LEU A 348 10.95 7.15 14.70
CA LEU A 348 10.19 6.28 15.59
C LEU A 348 10.72 4.85 15.49
N ASP A 349 10.83 4.16 16.62
CA ASP A 349 11.25 2.75 16.64
C ASP A 349 10.14 1.86 16.07
N LEU A 350 10.55 0.92 15.22
CA LEU A 350 9.73 -0.18 14.74
C LEU A 350 10.12 -1.47 15.48
N PRO A 351 9.18 -2.36 15.77
CA PRO A 351 9.49 -3.64 16.38
C PRO A 351 10.11 -4.59 15.36
N GLY A 352 11.43 -4.77 15.41
CA GLY A 352 12.18 -5.64 14.50
C GLY A 352 12.59 -4.96 13.19
N PHE A 353 13.40 -5.70 12.41
CA PHE A 353 13.90 -5.22 11.12
C PHE A 353 12.93 -5.56 9.99
N HIS A 354 12.48 -4.55 9.25
CA HIS A 354 11.56 -4.71 8.14
C HIS A 354 12.14 -4.12 6.86
N THR A 355 12.03 -4.86 5.76
CA THR A 355 12.38 -4.39 4.41
C THR A 355 11.17 -4.25 3.50
N ARG A 356 10.02 -4.77 3.94
CA ARG A 356 8.79 -4.85 3.15
C ARG A 356 7.60 -4.51 4.04
N MET A 357 7.42 -3.25 4.30
CA MET A 357 6.30 -2.75 5.09
C MET A 357 5.38 -1.93 4.18
N GLN A 358 4.08 -2.12 4.30
CA GLN A 358 3.11 -1.24 3.69
C GLN A 358 2.65 -0.19 4.71
N ILE A 359 2.67 1.07 4.29
CA ILE A 359 2.23 2.21 5.08
C ILE A 359 0.95 2.75 4.45
N GLU A 360 -0.17 2.66 5.19
CA GLU A 360 -1.45 3.19 4.76
C GLU A 360 -1.79 4.45 5.54
N THR A 361 -1.77 5.60 4.87
CA THR A 361 -2.11 6.90 5.46
C THR A 361 -3.59 7.20 5.28
N LEU A 362 -4.15 7.97 6.21
CA LEU A 362 -5.58 8.25 6.33
C LEU A 362 -5.94 9.60 5.68
N ARG A 363 -7.08 9.63 5.00
CA ARG A 363 -7.62 10.83 4.31
C ARG A 363 -8.76 11.49 5.07
#